data_6b26f0a3d54fa0f3041486309c5cb5dd
#
_entry.id   6b26f0a3d54fa0f3041486309c5cb5dd
#
_cell.length_a   1.000
_cell.length_b   1.000
_cell.length_c   1.000
_cell.angle_alpha   90.00
_cell.angle_beta   90.00
_cell.angle_gamma   90.00
#
_symmetry.space_group_name_H-M   'P 1'
#
loop_
_entity.id
_entity.type
_entity.pdbx_description
1 polymer ?
#
loop_
_entity_poly.entity_id
_entity_poly.type
_entity_poly.pdbx_seq_one_letter_code
_entity_poly.pdbx_strand_id
1 'polypeptide(L)'
;MLLYYNDVGDFMRELKIKGIYRHFKGMYYLVEDLAFDSETMEQVVVYRQLYGDKKLFVRSLEMFLSEVDHQKYPNVECKYRFTEVEEYHG
;
A
#
# COMPACT_ATOMS: atom_id res chain seq x y z
N MET A 1 6.35 -6.67 11.41
CA MET A 1 5.60 -7.02 10.20
C MET A 1 4.14 -7.22 10.56
N LEU A 2 3.22 -6.73 9.76
CA LEU A 2 1.80 -6.77 10.05
C LEU A 2 1.07 -7.63 9.03
N LEU A 3 0.20 -8.53 9.52
CA LEU A 3 -0.63 -9.37 8.67
C LEU A 3 -2.02 -8.77 8.56
N TYR A 4 -2.60 -8.80 7.37
CA TYR A 4 -3.92 -8.28 7.13
C TYR A 4 -4.73 -9.23 6.26
N TYR A 5 -5.98 -9.52 6.68
CA TYR A 5 -6.90 -10.31 5.91
C TYR A 5 -7.65 -9.41 4.93
N ASN A 6 -7.85 -9.90 3.71
CA ASN A 6 -8.76 -9.24 2.81
C ASN A 6 -10.21 -9.53 3.22
N ASP A 7 -11.18 -8.92 2.52
CA ASP A 7 -12.58 -9.02 2.89
C ASP A 7 -13.16 -10.43 2.81
N VAL A 8 -12.61 -11.27 1.94
CA VAL A 8 -13.07 -12.65 1.83
C VAL A 8 -12.36 -13.58 2.81
N GLY A 9 -11.30 -13.09 3.43
CA GLY A 9 -10.64 -13.83 4.50
C GLY A 9 -9.87 -15.05 4.06
N ASP A 10 -9.64 -15.26 2.80
CA ASP A 10 -9.04 -16.48 2.31
C ASP A 10 -7.53 -16.41 2.14
N PHE A 11 -6.93 -15.25 2.35
CA PHE A 11 -5.48 -15.15 2.51
C PHE A 11 -5.09 -13.83 3.16
N MET A 12 -3.88 -13.80 3.68
CA MET A 12 -3.34 -12.63 4.38
C MET A 12 -2.23 -12.00 3.58
N ARG A 13 -2.17 -10.68 3.65
CA ARG A 13 -1.02 -9.92 3.14
C ARG A 13 -0.27 -9.34 4.31
N GLU A 14 1.04 -9.26 4.16
CA GLU A 14 1.90 -8.59 5.14
C GLU A 14 2.21 -7.19 4.67
N LEU A 15 2.17 -6.23 5.60
CA LEU A 15 2.72 -4.90 5.35
C LEU A 15 4.16 -4.90 5.85
N LYS A 16 5.09 -4.56 4.97
CA LYS A 16 6.50 -4.48 5.35
C LYS A 16 6.88 -3.04 5.63
N ILE A 17 7.11 -2.73 6.90
CA ILE A 17 7.61 -1.42 7.32
C ILE A 17 9.01 -1.24 6.71
N LYS A 18 9.26 -0.07 6.15
CA LYS A 18 10.47 0.27 5.39
C LYS A 18 10.60 -0.49 4.07
N GLY A 19 9.53 -1.15 3.65
CA GLY A 19 9.48 -1.76 2.32
C GLY A 19 9.18 -0.75 1.23
N ILE A 20 9.66 -1.05 0.02
CA ILE A 20 9.37 -0.26 -1.16
C ILE A 20 8.21 -0.91 -1.89
N TYR A 21 7.23 -0.10 -2.27
CA TYR A 21 6.02 -0.58 -2.97
C TYR A 21 5.84 0.18 -4.27
N ARG A 22 5.37 -0.52 -5.28
CA ARG A 22 4.99 0.08 -6.55
C ARG A 22 3.48 0.19 -6.63
N HIS A 23 2.98 1.39 -6.87
CA HIS A 23 1.56 1.61 -7.15
C HIS A 23 1.24 1.07 -8.55
N PHE A 24 0.02 0.57 -8.77
CA PHE A 24 -0.34 0.00 -10.07
C PHE A 24 -0.23 1.02 -11.22
N LYS A 25 -0.23 2.30 -10.92
CA LYS A 25 0.00 3.36 -11.93
C LYS A 25 1.47 3.60 -12.23
N GLY A 26 2.39 2.90 -11.54
CA GLY A 26 3.80 2.87 -11.87
C GLY A 26 4.76 3.56 -10.93
N MET A 27 4.27 4.40 -10.03
CA MET A 27 5.14 5.15 -9.14
C MET A 27 5.53 4.31 -7.92
N TYR A 28 6.68 4.68 -7.30
CA TYR A 28 7.23 3.96 -6.15
C TYR A 28 7.09 4.76 -4.88
N TYR A 29 6.94 4.02 -3.78
CA TYR A 29 6.73 4.60 -2.46
C TYR A 29 7.47 3.79 -1.41
N LEU A 30 7.91 4.46 -0.34
CA LEU A 30 8.50 3.80 0.83
C LEU A 30 7.46 3.81 1.95
N VAL A 31 7.16 2.64 2.53
CA VAL A 31 6.34 2.56 3.72
C VAL A 31 7.20 2.98 4.90
N GLU A 32 6.86 4.13 5.49
CA GLU A 32 7.62 4.66 6.62
C GLU A 32 7.21 4.04 7.93
N ASP A 33 5.91 3.87 8.14
CA ASP A 33 5.40 3.37 9.40
C ASP A 33 3.93 3.02 9.29
N LEU A 34 3.41 2.45 10.37
CA LEU A 34 2.00 2.20 10.58
C LEU A 34 1.56 3.04 11.78
N ALA A 35 0.45 3.73 11.65
CA ALA A 35 -0.06 4.61 12.70
C ALA A 35 -1.54 4.33 12.93
N PHE A 36 -2.11 4.97 13.95
CA PHE A 36 -3.54 4.90 14.21
C PHE A 36 -4.14 6.29 14.00
N ASP A 37 -5.31 6.33 13.38
CA ASP A 37 -6.13 7.53 13.38
C ASP A 37 -6.65 7.70 14.82
N SER A 38 -6.33 8.83 15.45
CA SER A 38 -6.64 9.02 16.86
C SER A 38 -8.14 9.10 17.15
N GLU A 39 -8.94 9.42 16.14
CA GLU A 39 -10.39 9.55 16.34
C GLU A 39 -11.11 8.22 16.11
N THR A 40 -10.72 7.48 15.10
CA THR A 40 -11.41 6.26 14.71
C THR A 40 -10.69 5.00 15.18
N MET A 41 -9.42 5.12 15.57
CA MET A 41 -8.53 3.99 15.88
C MET A 41 -8.30 3.06 14.69
N GLU A 42 -8.61 3.53 13.50
CA GLU A 42 -8.29 2.80 12.28
C GLU A 42 -6.78 2.86 12.03
N GLN A 43 -6.23 1.74 11.59
CA GLN A 43 -4.81 1.71 11.24
C GLN A 43 -4.58 2.37 9.89
N VAL A 44 -3.55 3.20 9.81
CA VAL A 44 -3.17 3.90 8.58
C VAL A 44 -1.71 3.63 8.27
N VAL A 45 -1.42 3.48 6.98
CA VAL A 45 -0.05 3.35 6.48
C VAL A 45 0.48 4.75 6.21
N VAL A 46 1.66 5.05 6.74
CA VAL A 46 2.37 6.30 6.48
C VAL A 46 3.42 5.97 5.41
N TYR A 47 3.33 6.61 4.25
CA TYR A 47 4.22 6.26 3.14
C TYR A 47 4.64 7.48 2.36
N ARG A 48 5.85 7.40 1.79
CA ARG A 48 6.51 8.54 1.15
C ARG A 48 6.68 8.30 -0.33
N GLN A 49 6.39 9.33 -1.14
CA GLN A 49 6.72 9.32 -2.56
C GLN A 49 8.22 9.18 -2.73
N LEU A 50 8.64 8.28 -3.63
CA LEU A 50 10.04 8.21 -4.05
C LEU A 50 10.24 8.92 -5.38
N TYR A 51 9.46 9.95 -5.60
CA TYR A 51 9.50 10.79 -6.80
C TYR A 51 8.94 12.17 -6.44
N GLY A 52 9.07 13.11 -7.37
CA GLY A 52 8.50 14.46 -7.20
C GLY A 52 8.97 15.13 -5.92
N ASP A 53 8.04 15.67 -5.18
CA ASP A 53 8.33 16.44 -3.96
C ASP A 53 8.62 15.57 -2.73
N LYS A 54 8.60 14.25 -2.88
CA LYS A 54 8.84 13.33 -1.75
C LYS A 54 7.83 13.55 -0.63
N LYS A 55 6.59 13.77 -0.97
CA LYS A 55 5.54 14.00 0.03
C LYS A 55 5.24 12.75 0.83
N LEU A 56 4.86 12.98 2.07
CA LEU A 56 4.45 11.92 2.98
C LEU A 56 2.92 11.84 2.98
N PHE A 57 2.39 10.65 2.75
CA PHE A 57 0.96 10.41 2.68
C PHE A 57 0.51 9.43 3.74
N VAL A 58 -0.79 9.41 4.01
CA VAL A 58 -1.43 8.35 4.77
C VAL A 58 -2.57 7.75 3.96
N ARG A 59 -2.79 6.46 4.16
CA ARG A 59 -3.91 5.72 3.57
C ARG A 59 -4.29 4.62 4.55
N SER A 60 -5.57 4.31 4.66
CA SER A 60 -5.96 3.22 5.56
C SER A 60 -5.23 1.95 5.17
N LEU A 61 -4.91 1.12 6.16
CA LEU A 61 -4.23 -0.16 5.92
C LEU A 61 -5.03 -1.01 4.95
N GLU A 62 -6.35 -1.06 5.15
CA GLU A 62 -7.23 -1.83 4.29
C GLU A 62 -7.11 -1.38 2.82
N MET A 63 -7.16 -0.08 2.58
CA MET A 63 -7.04 0.45 1.22
C MET A 63 -5.66 0.25 0.64
N PHE A 64 -4.62 0.42 1.45
CA PHE A 64 -3.24 0.23 0.97
C PHE A 64 -3.01 -1.19 0.48
N LEU A 65 -3.55 -2.18 1.19
CA LEU A 65 -3.39 -3.59 0.85
C LEU A 65 -4.47 -4.13 -0.09
N SER A 66 -5.42 -3.29 -0.52
CA SER A 66 -6.55 -3.71 -1.32
C SER A 66 -6.16 -4.04 -2.76
N GLU A 67 -7.05 -4.78 -3.41
CA GLU A 67 -6.90 -5.04 -4.84
C GLU A 67 -7.23 -3.78 -5.65
N VAL A 68 -6.71 -3.73 -6.85
CA VAL A 68 -7.10 -2.70 -7.83
C VAL A 68 -8.59 -2.84 -8.11
N ASP A 69 -9.27 -1.71 -8.25
CA ASP A 69 -10.65 -1.70 -8.70
C ASP A 69 -10.70 -2.00 -10.20
N HIS A 70 -10.87 -3.27 -10.53
CA HIS A 70 -10.83 -3.71 -11.92
C HIS A 70 -12.09 -3.33 -12.70
N GLN A 71 -13.14 -2.87 -12.04
CA GLN A 71 -14.27 -2.28 -12.73
C GLN A 71 -13.92 -0.91 -13.27
N LYS A 72 -13.17 -0.12 -12.49
CA LYS A 72 -12.71 1.21 -12.91
C LYS A 72 -11.51 1.12 -13.85
N TYR A 73 -10.64 0.13 -13.65
CA TYR A 73 -9.42 -0.03 -14.42
C TYR A 73 -9.36 -1.44 -15.02
N PRO A 74 -10.22 -1.75 -16.01
CA PRO A 74 -10.34 -3.14 -16.50
C PRO A 74 -9.11 -3.68 -17.22
N ASN A 75 -8.24 -2.78 -17.70
CA ASN A 75 -7.05 -3.22 -18.45
C ASN A 75 -5.80 -3.32 -17.59
N VAL A 76 -5.88 -3.04 -16.29
CA VAL A 76 -4.76 -3.17 -15.39
C VAL A 76 -4.55 -4.64 -15.05
N GLU A 77 -3.33 -5.13 -15.25
CA GLU A 77 -3.00 -6.52 -14.98
C GLU A 77 -2.63 -6.76 -13.51
N CYS A 78 -2.18 -5.73 -12.79
CA CYS A 78 -1.81 -5.86 -11.40
C CYS A 78 -3.01 -6.23 -10.55
N LYS A 79 -2.82 -7.20 -9.66
CA LYS A 79 -3.89 -7.58 -8.73
C LYS A 79 -4.10 -6.53 -7.65
N TYR A 80 -3.01 -6.02 -7.08
CA TYR A 80 -3.07 -5.15 -5.92
C TYR A 80 -2.77 -3.71 -6.26
N ARG A 81 -3.36 -2.80 -5.47
CA ARG A 81 -3.10 -1.36 -5.58
C ARG A 81 -1.62 -1.05 -5.39
N PHE A 82 -1.00 -1.68 -4.40
CA PHE A 82 0.43 -1.57 -4.13
C PHE A 82 1.03 -2.97 -4.05
N THR A 83 2.18 -3.15 -4.70
CA THR A 83 2.90 -4.41 -4.69
C THR A 83 4.31 -4.16 -4.20
N GLU A 84 4.74 -4.92 -3.21
CA GLU A 84 6.11 -4.81 -2.71
C GLU A 84 7.10 -5.19 -3.80
N VAL A 85 8.18 -4.44 -3.92
CA VAL A 85 9.27 -4.74 -4.85
C VAL A 85 10.50 -5.16 -4.06
N GLU A 86 11.17 -6.21 -4.55
CA GLU A 86 12.32 -6.75 -3.84
C GLU A 86 13.59 -5.97 -4.13
N GLU A 87 13.69 -5.36 -5.31
CA GLU A 87 14.83 -4.55 -5.70
C GLU A 87 14.37 -3.20 -6.19
N TYR A 88 15.02 -2.16 -5.69
CA TYR A 88 14.71 -0.79 -6.10
C TYR A 88 16.03 -0.04 -6.26
N HIS A 89 16.26 0.49 -7.43
CA HIS A 89 17.50 1.17 -7.78
C HIS A 89 17.33 2.68 -7.96
N GLY A 90 16.24 3.19 -7.46
CA GLY A 90 15.85 4.60 -7.49
C GLY A 90 16.87 5.59 -7.74
#